data_a483209aba4370d81d8bfeca06d9328b
#
_entry.id   a483209aba4370d81d8bfeca06d9328b
#
_cell.length_a   1.000
_cell.length_b   1.000
_cell.length_c   1.000
_cell.angle_alpha   90.00
_cell.angle_beta   90.00
_cell.angle_gamma   90.00
#
_symmetry.space_group_name_H-M   'P 1'
#
loop_
_entity.id
_entity.type
_entity.pdbx_description
1 polymer ?
#
loop_
_entity_poly.entity_id
_entity_poly.type
_entity_poly.pdbx_seq_one_letter_code
_entity_poly.pdbx_strand_id
1 'polypeptide(L)'
;MGCDLTHVICERSAATVIKSYTPNLMVHPYLRDNGQKSEMDKIKSLLSRMFALVIGPGLGRDPAMLASVKEIIQYVLTERKGMVPIVIDADGLFLISQDAEVRQMLKKFPAGRIVLTPNVVEFKRISDAIAKDLNIDADSVTLRDNAKMGHFISDTLNCILVQKGREDVIFSPNNDFVLTNKQTGSNKRVGGQGDTLTGTIGCMLSYSVSMHDLKVTDPQGEPLSWVDCALLSCYSGTTITRECSRLAFAEKARAMQTSDLNDRVGLVYAKIFE
;
A
#
# COMPACT_ATOMS: atom_id res chain seq x y z
N MET A 1 -3.97 -14.15 7.19
CA MET A 1 -2.71 -14.31 6.44
C MET A 1 -1.50 -14.56 7.34
N GLY A 2 -1.61 -14.54 8.65
CA GLY A 2 -0.54 -14.96 9.56
C GLY A 2 0.56 -13.95 9.87
N CYS A 3 0.31 -12.64 9.75
CA CYS A 3 1.19 -11.66 10.40
C CYS A 3 1.17 -11.91 11.92
N ASP A 4 2.33 -12.09 12.54
CA ASP A 4 2.43 -12.40 13.97
C ASP A 4 1.94 -11.24 14.83
N LEU A 5 2.40 -10.03 14.55
CA LEU A 5 2.06 -8.83 15.29
C LEU A 5 1.57 -7.72 14.35
N THR A 6 0.40 -7.18 14.66
CA THR A 6 -0.15 -6.04 13.91
C THR A 6 -0.29 -4.84 14.86
N HIS A 7 0.39 -3.75 14.51
CA HIS A 7 0.36 -2.48 15.23
C HIS A 7 -0.45 -1.45 14.44
N VAL A 8 -1.39 -0.79 15.11
CA VAL A 8 -2.17 0.31 14.55
C VAL A 8 -1.77 1.59 15.26
N ILE A 9 -1.19 2.53 14.52
CA ILE A 9 -0.89 3.87 15.01
C ILE A 9 -2.02 4.78 14.54
N CYS A 10 -2.76 5.37 15.46
CA CYS A 10 -3.95 6.14 15.16
C CYS A 10 -4.07 7.37 16.06
N GLU A 11 -5.06 8.20 15.77
CA GLU A 11 -5.45 9.30 16.65
C GLU A 11 -6.06 8.76 17.97
N ARG A 12 -5.87 9.49 19.07
CA ARG A 12 -6.34 9.13 20.41
C ARG A 12 -7.85 8.87 20.47
N SER A 13 -8.65 9.67 19.77
CA SER A 13 -10.11 9.53 19.74
C SER A 13 -10.58 8.21 19.10
N ALA A 14 -9.84 7.68 18.13
CA ALA A 14 -10.17 6.44 17.43
C ALA A 14 -9.66 5.17 18.15
N ALA A 15 -8.68 5.31 19.03
CA ALA A 15 -7.95 4.18 19.61
C ALA A 15 -8.83 3.17 20.34
N THR A 16 -9.77 3.64 21.16
CA THR A 16 -10.68 2.76 21.95
C THR A 16 -11.58 1.95 21.03
N VAL A 17 -12.12 2.58 19.98
CA VAL A 17 -12.99 1.90 19.01
C VAL A 17 -12.21 0.85 18.24
N ILE A 18 -11.02 1.21 17.72
CA ILE A 18 -10.16 0.27 17.00
C ILE A 18 -9.76 -0.91 17.87
N LYS A 19 -9.42 -0.66 19.14
CA LYS A 19 -9.05 -1.72 20.10
C LYS A 19 -10.21 -2.68 20.39
N SER A 20 -11.44 -2.21 20.26
CA SER A 20 -12.64 -3.05 20.47
C SER A 20 -12.93 -4.03 19.34
N TYR A 21 -12.33 -3.86 18.16
CA TYR A 21 -12.55 -4.77 17.02
C TYR A 21 -11.97 -6.16 17.26
N THR A 22 -10.81 -6.25 17.89
CA THR A 22 -10.21 -7.52 18.28
C THR A 22 -9.13 -7.32 19.36
N PRO A 23 -9.01 -8.24 20.35
CA PRO A 23 -7.97 -8.17 21.37
C PRO A 23 -6.53 -8.28 20.80
N ASN A 24 -6.39 -8.84 19.60
CA ASN A 24 -5.09 -9.11 18.97
C ASN A 24 -4.43 -7.86 18.38
N LEU A 25 -5.16 -6.75 18.19
CA LEU A 25 -4.57 -5.50 17.70
C LEU A 25 -3.82 -4.76 18.81
N MET A 26 -2.61 -4.35 18.49
CA MET A 26 -1.80 -3.45 19.33
C MET A 26 -2.04 -2.00 18.87
N VAL A 27 -2.89 -1.28 19.59
CA VAL A 27 -3.32 0.07 19.21
C VAL A 27 -2.52 1.12 19.97
N HIS A 28 -1.93 2.05 19.22
CA HIS A 28 -1.05 3.11 19.69
C HIS A 28 -1.63 4.48 19.33
N PRO A 29 -2.17 5.25 20.29
CA PRO A 29 -2.82 6.54 20.06
C PRO A 29 -1.80 7.70 19.97
N TYR A 30 -0.86 7.61 19.02
CA TYR A 30 0.28 8.51 18.90
C TYR A 30 0.22 9.43 17.68
N LEU A 31 -0.73 9.23 16.75
CA LEU A 31 -0.95 10.16 15.64
C LEU A 31 -1.64 11.44 16.12
N ARG A 32 -1.42 12.52 15.40
CA ARG A 32 -1.87 13.88 15.76
C ARG A 32 -1.23 14.34 17.05
N ASP A 33 0.08 14.44 17.00
CA ASP A 33 0.85 15.09 18.06
C ASP A 33 0.58 16.60 17.99
N ASN A 34 0.02 17.16 19.06
CA ASN A 34 -0.15 18.61 19.20
C ASN A 34 1.21 19.31 19.45
N GLY A 35 2.29 18.84 18.78
CA GLY A 35 3.65 19.33 18.94
C GLY A 35 4.42 18.69 20.10
N GLN A 36 3.94 17.58 20.65
CA GLN A 36 4.68 16.85 21.67
C GLN A 36 5.68 15.87 21.03
N LYS A 37 6.92 16.29 20.92
CA LYS A 37 8.05 15.49 20.40
C LYS A 37 8.10 14.06 20.95
N SER A 38 7.59 13.82 22.14
CA SER A 38 7.55 12.52 22.80
C SER A 38 6.68 11.47 22.12
N GLU A 39 5.61 11.84 21.40
CA GLU A 39 4.75 10.85 20.70
C GLU A 39 5.39 10.39 19.39
N MET A 40 6.01 11.29 18.65
CA MET A 40 6.77 10.91 17.45
C MET A 40 7.96 10.00 17.80
N ASP A 41 8.64 10.22 18.93
CA ASP A 41 9.72 9.34 19.38
C ASP A 41 9.21 7.92 19.70
N LYS A 42 7.99 7.79 20.26
CA LYS A 42 7.33 6.49 20.44
C LYS A 42 7.00 5.82 19.10
N ILE A 43 6.50 6.59 18.12
CA ILE A 43 6.26 6.09 16.76
C ILE A 43 7.57 5.58 16.17
N LYS A 44 8.63 6.36 16.18
CA LYS A 44 9.96 5.98 15.66
C LYS A 44 10.49 4.71 16.33
N SER A 45 10.31 4.59 17.65
CA SER A 45 10.68 3.38 18.40
C SER A 45 9.90 2.14 17.95
N LEU A 46 8.59 2.27 17.61
CA LEU A 46 7.81 1.18 17.03
C LEU A 46 8.32 0.84 15.63
N LEU A 47 8.47 1.84 14.78
CA LEU A 47 8.89 1.67 13.38
C LEU A 47 10.28 1.04 13.24
N SER A 48 11.14 1.15 14.26
CA SER A 48 12.46 0.52 14.24
C SER A 48 12.41 -1.01 14.13
N ARG A 49 11.28 -1.64 14.45
CA ARG A 49 11.08 -3.09 14.48
C ARG A 49 10.09 -3.58 13.42
N MET A 50 9.49 -2.69 12.65
CA MET A 50 8.47 -3.07 11.65
C MET A 50 9.11 -3.56 10.35
N PHE A 51 8.49 -4.56 9.74
CA PHE A 51 8.89 -5.15 8.46
C PHE A 51 8.19 -4.53 7.27
N ALA A 52 6.98 -4.02 7.44
CA ALA A 52 6.21 -3.31 6.41
C ALA A 52 5.27 -2.30 7.06
N LEU A 53 4.91 -1.25 6.32
CA LEU A 53 3.96 -0.23 6.76
C LEU A 53 2.81 -0.13 5.75
N VAL A 54 1.60 0.15 6.26
CA VAL A 54 0.44 0.56 5.48
C VAL A 54 0.03 1.93 5.96
N ILE A 55 -0.07 2.89 5.04
CA ILE A 55 -0.39 4.29 5.36
C ILE A 55 -1.57 4.76 4.51
N GLY A 56 -2.54 5.39 5.15
CA GLY A 56 -3.62 6.10 4.47
C GLY A 56 -5.03 5.61 4.73
N PRO A 57 -5.33 4.29 4.80
CA PRO A 57 -6.67 3.84 5.15
C PRO A 57 -7.14 4.43 6.47
N GLY A 58 -8.30 5.12 6.44
CA GLY A 58 -8.89 5.73 7.63
C GLY A 58 -8.08 6.87 8.28
N LEU A 59 -7.06 7.38 7.61
CA LEU A 59 -6.14 8.40 8.15
C LEU A 59 -6.84 9.75 8.37
N GLY A 60 -7.75 10.14 7.46
CA GLY A 60 -8.28 11.48 7.42
C GLY A 60 -7.32 12.50 6.78
N ARG A 61 -7.80 13.75 6.66
CA ARG A 61 -7.06 14.83 5.98
C ARG A 61 -6.76 16.01 6.90
N ASP A 62 -6.78 15.77 8.21
CA ASP A 62 -6.36 16.78 9.16
C ASP A 62 -4.89 17.13 8.92
N PRO A 63 -4.52 18.44 8.84
CA PRO A 63 -3.15 18.84 8.54
C PRO A 63 -2.10 18.29 9.52
N ALA A 64 -2.42 18.15 10.81
CA ALA A 64 -1.50 17.60 11.80
C ALA A 64 -1.28 16.09 11.60
N MET A 65 -2.34 15.37 11.18
CA MET A 65 -2.24 13.95 10.80
C MET A 65 -1.32 13.77 9.59
N LEU A 66 -1.54 14.58 8.54
CA LEU A 66 -0.73 14.54 7.32
C LEU A 66 0.73 14.92 7.59
N ALA A 67 0.97 15.91 8.46
CA ALA A 67 2.32 16.28 8.89
C ALA A 67 3.02 15.13 9.64
N SER A 68 2.31 14.42 10.52
CA SER A 68 2.85 13.25 11.22
C SER A 68 3.22 12.13 10.25
N VAL A 69 2.40 11.89 9.22
CA VAL A 69 2.70 10.91 8.16
C VAL A 69 3.93 11.31 7.36
N LYS A 70 4.07 12.59 7.03
CA LYS A 70 5.26 13.12 6.33
C LYS A 70 6.52 12.87 7.16
N GLU A 71 6.49 13.10 8.48
CA GLU A 71 7.62 12.82 9.37
C GLU A 71 7.92 11.32 9.47
N ILE A 72 6.90 10.45 9.46
CA ILE A 72 7.07 8.99 9.40
C ILE A 72 7.80 8.58 8.11
N ILE A 73 7.37 9.08 6.95
CA ILE A 73 8.02 8.79 5.66
C ILE A 73 9.48 9.27 5.67
N GLN A 74 9.73 10.48 6.19
CA GLN A 74 11.08 11.01 6.33
C GLN A 74 11.95 10.12 7.23
N TYR A 75 11.43 9.68 8.38
CA TYR A 75 12.14 8.78 9.30
C TYR A 75 12.50 7.44 8.62
N VAL A 76 11.56 6.84 7.91
CA VAL A 76 11.82 5.58 7.19
C VAL A 76 12.89 5.77 6.11
N LEU A 77 12.83 6.90 5.40
CA LEU A 77 13.82 7.22 4.37
C LEU A 77 15.23 7.40 4.96
N THR A 78 15.37 8.17 6.03
CA THR A 78 16.69 8.55 6.58
C THR A 78 17.24 7.51 7.55
N GLU A 79 16.51 7.22 8.61
CA GLU A 79 17.00 6.37 9.71
C GLU A 79 16.90 4.87 9.39
N ARG A 80 15.91 4.47 8.57
CA ARG A 80 15.75 3.10 8.11
C ARG A 80 16.30 2.90 6.69
N LYS A 81 17.00 3.92 6.14
CA LYS A 81 17.62 3.89 4.80
C LYS A 81 16.64 3.52 3.67
N GLY A 82 15.35 3.80 3.86
CA GLY A 82 14.29 3.43 2.94
C GLY A 82 14.05 1.91 2.79
N MET A 83 14.59 1.08 3.67
CA MET A 83 14.53 -0.38 3.51
C MET A 83 13.20 -1.00 3.98
N VAL A 84 12.41 -0.31 4.79
CA VAL A 84 11.08 -0.77 5.19
C VAL A 84 10.08 -0.42 4.08
N PRO A 85 9.43 -1.41 3.45
CA PRO A 85 8.44 -1.13 2.41
C PRO A 85 7.20 -0.45 2.99
N ILE A 86 6.63 0.48 2.19
CA ILE A 86 5.44 1.24 2.56
C ILE A 86 4.38 1.07 1.49
N VAL A 87 3.21 0.57 1.85
CA VAL A 87 2.00 0.59 1.02
C VAL A 87 1.21 1.87 1.34
N ILE A 88 0.90 2.66 0.33
CA ILE A 88 0.20 3.93 0.49
C ILE A 88 -1.11 3.91 -0.31
N ASP A 89 -2.23 4.17 0.37
CA ASP A 89 -3.57 4.20 -0.22
C ASP A 89 -4.39 5.39 0.31
N ALA A 90 -5.54 5.61 -0.22
CA ALA A 90 -6.58 6.52 0.27
C ALA A 90 -6.04 7.92 0.62
N ASP A 91 -6.15 8.34 1.90
CA ASP A 91 -5.69 9.68 2.31
C ASP A 91 -4.16 9.83 2.28
N GLY A 92 -3.40 8.73 2.27
CA GLY A 92 -1.97 8.75 1.97
C GLY A 92 -1.69 9.14 0.51
N LEU A 93 -2.49 8.64 -0.44
CA LEU A 93 -2.41 9.05 -1.85
C LEU A 93 -2.86 10.50 -2.04
N PHE A 94 -3.84 10.96 -1.24
CA PHE A 94 -4.19 12.38 -1.21
C PHE A 94 -2.99 13.23 -0.78
N LEU A 95 -2.28 12.86 0.28
CA LEU A 95 -1.06 13.56 0.71
C LEU A 95 -0.02 13.62 -0.42
N ILE A 96 0.24 12.51 -1.11
CA ILE A 96 1.16 12.48 -2.26
C ILE A 96 0.72 13.48 -3.34
N SER A 97 -0.59 13.56 -3.64
CA SER A 97 -1.09 14.49 -4.65
C SER A 97 -0.96 15.98 -4.26
N GLN A 98 -0.92 16.29 -2.97
CA GLN A 98 -0.88 17.68 -2.48
C GLN A 98 0.53 18.18 -2.13
N ASP A 99 1.42 17.30 -1.69
CA ASP A 99 2.73 17.68 -1.14
C ASP A 99 3.89 17.26 -2.06
N ALA A 100 4.51 18.28 -2.70
CA ALA A 100 5.66 18.06 -3.58
C ALA A 100 6.89 17.54 -2.83
N GLU A 101 7.09 17.91 -1.55
CA GLU A 101 8.22 17.43 -0.76
C GLU A 101 8.06 15.92 -0.46
N VAL A 102 6.84 15.46 -0.19
CA VAL A 102 6.57 14.03 -0.04
C VAL A 102 6.92 13.30 -1.33
N ARG A 103 6.50 13.80 -2.51
CA ARG A 103 6.88 13.21 -3.79
C ARG A 103 8.39 13.16 -4.00
N GLN A 104 9.12 14.22 -3.59
CA GLN A 104 10.58 14.23 -3.64
C GLN A 104 11.24 13.24 -2.67
N MET A 105 10.61 12.97 -1.52
CA MET A 105 11.08 11.93 -0.60
C MET A 105 10.89 10.53 -1.20
N LEU A 106 9.70 10.25 -1.79
CA LEU A 106 9.42 8.94 -2.37
C LEU A 106 10.42 8.54 -3.45
N LYS A 107 10.82 9.48 -4.31
CA LYS A 107 11.85 9.25 -5.35
C LYS A 107 13.20 8.74 -4.80
N LYS A 108 13.50 9.03 -3.55
CA LYS A 108 14.78 8.68 -2.91
C LYS A 108 14.77 7.29 -2.27
N PHE A 109 13.62 6.65 -2.16
CA PHE A 109 13.56 5.26 -1.69
C PHE A 109 14.20 4.32 -2.70
N PRO A 110 14.82 3.22 -2.26
CA PRO A 110 15.22 2.17 -3.18
C PRO A 110 14.02 1.66 -3.99
N ALA A 111 14.25 1.29 -5.25
CA ALA A 111 13.21 0.85 -6.17
C ALA A 111 12.32 -0.24 -5.56
N GLY A 112 11.02 -0.11 -5.71
CA GLY A 112 10.04 -1.09 -5.22
C GLY A 112 9.79 -1.08 -3.70
N ARG A 113 10.40 -0.17 -2.93
CA ARG A 113 10.11 -0.04 -1.49
C ARG A 113 8.83 0.77 -1.21
N ILE A 114 8.36 1.53 -2.17
CA ILE A 114 7.08 2.23 -2.12
C ILE A 114 6.09 1.51 -3.03
N VAL A 115 4.91 1.23 -2.52
CA VAL A 115 3.78 0.67 -3.27
C VAL A 115 2.60 1.63 -3.15
N LEU A 116 2.11 2.11 -4.28
CA LEU A 116 0.92 2.96 -4.36
C LEU A 116 -0.24 2.15 -4.92
N THR A 117 -1.44 2.29 -4.35
CA THR A 117 -2.62 1.52 -4.77
C THR A 117 -3.79 2.41 -5.22
N PRO A 118 -3.60 3.32 -6.20
CA PRO A 118 -4.63 4.26 -6.60
C PRO A 118 -5.80 3.60 -7.34
N ASN A 119 -7.02 4.11 -7.11
CA ASN A 119 -8.12 3.96 -8.05
C ASN A 119 -7.95 4.93 -9.23
N VAL A 120 -8.84 4.85 -10.23
CA VAL A 120 -8.74 5.67 -11.46
C VAL A 120 -8.68 7.17 -11.17
N VAL A 121 -9.41 7.67 -10.17
CA VAL A 121 -9.45 9.11 -9.83
C VAL A 121 -8.16 9.51 -9.11
N GLU A 122 -7.70 8.71 -8.16
CA GLU A 122 -6.45 8.92 -7.42
C GLU A 122 -5.25 8.85 -8.36
N PHE A 123 -5.26 7.89 -9.29
CA PHE A 123 -4.25 7.69 -10.32
C PHE A 123 -4.06 8.96 -11.17
N LYS A 124 -5.16 9.50 -11.74
CA LYS A 124 -5.10 10.74 -12.50
C LYS A 124 -4.60 11.90 -11.65
N ARG A 125 -5.08 12.04 -10.42
CA ARG A 125 -4.68 13.15 -9.51
C ARG A 125 -3.17 13.14 -9.21
N ILE A 126 -2.59 11.96 -9.02
CA ILE A 126 -1.14 11.81 -8.80
C ILE A 126 -0.38 12.17 -10.07
N SER A 127 -0.83 11.70 -11.24
CA SER A 127 -0.23 12.04 -12.52
C SER A 127 -0.24 13.56 -12.77
N ASP A 128 -1.37 14.22 -12.54
CA ASP A 128 -1.51 15.68 -12.72
C ASP A 128 -0.57 16.45 -11.78
N ALA A 129 -0.43 15.98 -10.53
CA ALA A 129 0.49 16.59 -9.57
C ALA A 129 1.96 16.46 -9.98
N ILE A 130 2.37 15.28 -10.49
CA ILE A 130 3.72 15.05 -11.00
C ILE A 130 3.98 15.89 -12.27
N ALA A 131 3.02 15.94 -13.19
CA ALA A 131 3.12 16.73 -14.40
C ALA A 131 3.33 18.23 -14.08
N LYS A 132 2.60 18.73 -13.07
CA LYS A 132 2.76 20.10 -12.57
C LYS A 132 4.17 20.35 -12.01
N ASP A 133 4.71 19.43 -11.21
CA ASP A 133 6.06 19.56 -10.66
C ASP A 133 7.15 19.60 -11.76
N LEU A 134 6.90 18.91 -12.87
CA LEU A 134 7.83 18.80 -13.98
C LEU A 134 7.58 19.81 -15.12
N ASN A 135 6.56 20.68 -14.97
CA ASN A 135 6.09 21.62 -16.01
C ASN A 135 5.72 20.91 -17.33
N ILE A 136 5.12 19.71 -17.24
CA ILE A 136 4.63 18.94 -18.38
C ILE A 136 3.12 19.23 -18.54
N ASP A 137 2.66 19.35 -19.78
CA ASP A 137 1.23 19.46 -20.06
C ASP A 137 0.52 18.15 -19.66
N ALA A 138 -0.37 18.23 -18.67
CA ALA A 138 -1.15 17.11 -18.17
C ALA A 138 -2.11 16.51 -19.23
N ASP A 139 -2.48 17.30 -20.24
CA ASP A 139 -3.31 16.87 -21.38
C ASP A 139 -2.48 16.37 -22.58
N SER A 140 -1.18 16.20 -22.42
CA SER A 140 -0.33 15.63 -23.46
C SER A 140 -0.82 14.25 -23.88
N VAL A 141 -0.64 13.91 -25.15
CA VAL A 141 -1.03 12.60 -25.72
C VAL A 141 -0.42 11.44 -24.91
N THR A 142 0.76 11.61 -24.36
CA THR A 142 1.48 10.64 -23.54
C THR A 142 0.71 10.31 -22.25
N LEU A 143 0.11 11.32 -21.59
CA LEU A 143 -0.61 11.11 -20.33
C LEU A 143 -2.09 10.74 -20.51
N ARG A 144 -2.58 10.69 -21.76
CA ARG A 144 -3.93 10.18 -22.09
C ARG A 144 -3.95 8.65 -22.20
N ASP A 145 -2.80 8.03 -22.48
CA ASP A 145 -2.63 6.58 -22.49
C ASP A 145 -2.43 6.06 -21.08
N ASN A 146 -3.30 5.14 -20.64
CA ASN A 146 -3.29 4.62 -19.26
C ASN A 146 -1.98 3.88 -18.92
N ALA A 147 -1.43 3.11 -19.87
CA ALA A 147 -0.18 2.40 -19.63
C ALA A 147 1.01 3.36 -19.54
N LYS A 148 1.09 4.33 -20.43
CA LYS A 148 2.12 5.39 -20.39
C LYS A 148 2.03 6.23 -19.12
N MET A 149 0.82 6.56 -18.68
CA MET A 149 0.60 7.26 -17.42
C MET A 149 1.06 6.42 -16.22
N GLY A 150 0.82 5.11 -16.24
CA GLY A 150 1.27 4.19 -15.20
C GLY A 150 2.78 4.14 -15.09
N HIS A 151 3.49 3.98 -16.19
CA HIS A 151 4.96 4.05 -16.24
C HIS A 151 5.47 5.43 -15.80
N PHE A 152 4.87 6.51 -16.29
CA PHE A 152 5.24 7.87 -15.90
C PHE A 152 5.21 8.08 -14.38
N ILE A 153 4.15 7.61 -13.68
CA ILE A 153 4.07 7.69 -12.22
C ILE A 153 5.11 6.78 -11.56
N SER A 154 5.17 5.52 -11.99
CA SER A 154 6.05 4.51 -11.42
C SER A 154 7.52 4.91 -11.51
N ASP A 155 7.97 5.33 -12.68
CA ASP A 155 9.35 5.74 -12.93
C ASP A 155 9.70 7.04 -12.19
N THR A 156 8.78 8.03 -12.25
CA THR A 156 9.02 9.33 -11.60
C THR A 156 9.12 9.21 -10.10
N LEU A 157 8.32 8.36 -9.46
CA LEU A 157 8.31 8.17 -8.00
C LEU A 157 9.16 6.99 -7.55
N ASN A 158 9.79 6.26 -8.48
CA ASN A 158 10.59 5.06 -8.21
C ASN A 158 9.83 3.99 -7.40
N CYS A 159 8.53 3.81 -7.70
CA CYS A 159 7.60 3.01 -6.90
C CYS A 159 6.91 1.91 -7.72
N ILE A 160 6.41 0.88 -7.06
CA ILE A 160 5.43 -0.01 -7.65
C ILE A 160 4.06 0.66 -7.57
N LEU A 161 3.32 0.61 -8.66
CA LEU A 161 2.01 1.22 -8.78
C LEU A 161 0.97 0.14 -9.10
N VAL A 162 0.01 -0.06 -8.21
CA VAL A 162 -1.11 -0.99 -8.38
C VAL A 162 -2.36 -0.18 -8.71
N GLN A 163 -2.65 -0.02 -9.98
CA GLN A 163 -3.88 0.65 -10.41
C GLN A 163 -5.08 -0.28 -10.23
N LYS A 164 -5.96 0.10 -9.29
CA LYS A 164 -7.20 -0.65 -9.00
C LYS A 164 -8.22 -0.46 -10.12
N GLY A 165 -8.76 -1.56 -10.67
CA GLY A 165 -9.73 -1.50 -11.76
C GLY A 165 -10.59 -2.75 -11.90
N ARG A 166 -11.20 -2.90 -13.10
CA ARG A 166 -11.86 -4.17 -13.46
C ARG A 166 -10.84 -5.31 -13.45
N GLU A 167 -9.66 -5.07 -13.98
CA GLU A 167 -8.44 -5.82 -13.80
C GLU A 167 -7.48 -4.90 -13.05
N ASP A 168 -6.65 -5.41 -12.17
CA ASP A 168 -5.64 -4.60 -11.52
C ASP A 168 -4.37 -4.61 -12.37
N VAL A 169 -3.83 -3.43 -12.62
CA VAL A 169 -2.64 -3.26 -13.46
C VAL A 169 -1.49 -2.81 -12.57
N ILE A 170 -0.38 -3.55 -12.62
CA ILE A 170 0.78 -3.32 -11.76
C ILE A 170 1.96 -2.89 -12.62
N PHE A 171 2.51 -1.73 -12.30
CA PHE A 171 3.69 -1.14 -12.93
C PHE A 171 4.86 -1.18 -11.97
N SER A 172 6.07 -1.38 -12.49
CA SER A 172 7.31 -1.29 -11.72
C SER A 172 8.22 -0.22 -12.31
N PRO A 173 9.08 0.40 -11.48
CA PRO A 173 9.96 1.45 -11.96
C PRO A 173 11.06 0.89 -12.88
N ASN A 174 11.41 1.67 -13.88
CA ASN A 174 12.49 1.36 -14.84
C ASN A 174 12.30 0.04 -15.60
N ASN A 175 11.05 -0.34 -15.85
CA ASN A 175 10.71 -1.57 -16.54
C ASN A 175 9.44 -1.37 -17.37
N ASP A 176 9.48 -1.71 -18.65
CA ASP A 176 8.33 -1.63 -19.56
C ASP A 176 7.32 -2.77 -19.35
N PHE A 177 7.64 -3.71 -18.48
CA PHE A 177 6.77 -4.84 -18.18
C PHE A 177 5.60 -4.44 -17.28
N VAL A 178 4.41 -4.87 -17.64
CA VAL A 178 3.18 -4.62 -16.92
C VAL A 178 2.53 -5.94 -16.52
N LEU A 179 2.33 -6.14 -15.21
CA LEU A 179 1.54 -7.26 -14.71
C LEU A 179 0.05 -6.89 -14.70
N THR A 180 -0.78 -7.71 -15.28
CA THR A 180 -2.24 -7.54 -15.21
C THR A 180 -2.86 -8.72 -14.45
N ASN A 181 -3.52 -8.41 -13.35
CA ASN A 181 -4.29 -9.42 -12.61
C ASN A 181 -5.71 -9.50 -13.15
N LYS A 182 -6.01 -10.60 -13.85
CA LYS A 182 -7.31 -10.91 -14.44
C LYS A 182 -8.19 -11.81 -13.58
N GLN A 183 -7.77 -12.09 -12.34
CA GLN A 183 -8.58 -12.86 -11.39
C GLN A 183 -9.97 -12.25 -11.26
N THR A 184 -10.99 -13.04 -11.43
CA THR A 184 -12.38 -12.59 -11.29
C THR A 184 -12.67 -12.25 -9.81
N GLY A 185 -13.11 -11.03 -9.57
CA GLY A 185 -13.61 -10.58 -8.26
C GLY A 185 -15.16 -10.63 -8.20
N SER A 186 -15.76 -9.72 -7.45
CA SER A 186 -17.21 -9.53 -7.38
C SER A 186 -17.70 -8.40 -8.27
N ASN A 187 -18.96 -8.49 -8.68
CA ASN A 187 -19.67 -7.40 -9.37
C ASN A 187 -20.19 -6.32 -8.41
N LYS A 188 -19.82 -6.39 -7.14
CA LYS A 188 -20.18 -5.41 -6.12
C LYS A 188 -18.94 -4.75 -5.54
N ARG A 189 -18.94 -3.42 -5.50
CA ARG A 189 -17.97 -2.64 -4.73
C ARG A 189 -18.50 -2.45 -3.32
N VAL A 190 -17.62 -2.63 -2.34
CA VAL A 190 -17.93 -2.43 -0.91
C VAL A 190 -16.86 -1.52 -0.33
N GLY A 191 -17.25 -0.60 0.55
CA GLY A 191 -16.30 0.22 1.32
C GLY A 191 -15.38 -0.69 2.16
N GLY A 192 -14.08 -0.39 2.21
CA GLY A 192 -13.09 -1.19 2.93
C GLY A 192 -12.41 -2.29 2.11
N GLN A 193 -12.86 -2.56 0.89
CA GLN A 193 -12.19 -3.52 -0.02
C GLN A 193 -10.74 -3.11 -0.34
N GLY A 194 -10.51 -1.77 -0.45
CA GLY A 194 -9.15 -1.21 -0.60
C GLY A 194 -8.28 -1.49 0.62
N ASP A 195 -8.87 -1.41 1.81
CA ASP A 195 -8.15 -1.66 3.06
C ASP A 195 -7.76 -3.15 3.18
N THR A 196 -8.63 -4.07 2.75
CA THR A 196 -8.29 -5.49 2.62
C THR A 196 -7.12 -5.68 1.64
N LEU A 197 -7.15 -5.01 0.48
CA LEU A 197 -6.06 -5.07 -0.51
C LEU A 197 -4.74 -4.57 0.08
N THR A 198 -4.73 -3.41 0.70
CA THR A 198 -3.49 -2.84 1.27
C THR A 198 -2.95 -3.69 2.43
N GLY A 199 -3.85 -4.25 3.24
CA GLY A 199 -3.48 -5.18 4.31
C GLY A 199 -2.88 -6.48 3.77
N THR A 200 -3.44 -7.05 2.70
CA THR A 200 -2.90 -8.26 2.06
C THR A 200 -1.55 -8.00 1.40
N ILE A 201 -1.39 -6.89 0.68
CA ILE A 201 -0.09 -6.50 0.11
C ILE A 201 0.94 -6.26 1.22
N GLY A 202 0.58 -5.52 2.27
CA GLY A 202 1.47 -5.25 3.40
C GLY A 202 1.96 -6.52 4.10
N CYS A 203 1.08 -7.50 4.25
CA CYS A 203 1.44 -8.81 4.80
C CYS A 203 2.40 -9.58 3.88
N MET A 204 2.11 -9.64 2.57
CA MET A 204 3.00 -10.29 1.60
C MET A 204 4.38 -9.61 1.53
N LEU A 205 4.43 -8.27 1.60
CA LEU A 205 5.69 -7.53 1.68
C LEU A 205 6.48 -7.84 2.95
N SER A 206 5.80 -8.03 4.09
CA SER A 206 6.49 -8.40 5.33
C SER A 206 7.14 -9.79 5.23
N TYR A 207 6.47 -10.74 4.57
CA TYR A 207 7.07 -12.04 4.25
C TYR A 207 8.25 -11.89 3.29
N SER A 208 8.07 -11.07 2.24
CA SER A 208 9.14 -10.82 1.26
C SER A 208 10.39 -10.21 1.89
N VAL A 209 10.25 -9.30 2.86
CA VAL A 209 11.42 -8.78 3.62
C VAL A 209 12.16 -9.92 4.31
N SER A 210 11.44 -10.78 5.02
CA SER A 210 12.05 -11.93 5.71
C SER A 210 12.69 -12.91 4.74
N MET A 211 12.03 -13.23 3.62
CA MET A 211 12.52 -14.17 2.60
C MET A 211 13.70 -13.62 1.80
N HIS A 212 13.69 -12.34 1.47
CA HIS A 212 14.78 -11.70 0.75
C HIS A 212 16.08 -11.76 1.54
N ASP A 213 16.03 -11.61 2.86
CA ASP A 213 17.20 -11.77 3.73
C ASP A 213 17.70 -13.22 3.74
N LEU A 214 16.82 -14.20 3.49
CA LEU A 214 17.15 -15.63 3.34
C LEU A 214 17.62 -16.00 1.93
N LYS A 215 17.69 -15.03 1.00
CA LYS A 215 18.13 -15.21 -0.40
C LYS A 215 17.35 -16.29 -1.13
N VAL A 216 16.03 -16.22 -1.09
CA VAL A 216 15.15 -17.09 -1.87
C VAL A 216 15.45 -16.89 -3.36
N THR A 217 15.61 -18.01 -4.07
CA THR A 217 15.93 -18.04 -5.50
C THR A 217 14.69 -18.33 -6.35
N ASP A 218 14.76 -17.96 -7.61
CA ASP A 218 13.80 -18.37 -8.63
C ASP A 218 13.96 -19.88 -8.98
N PRO A 219 13.11 -20.46 -9.84
CA PRO A 219 13.24 -21.86 -10.29
C PRO A 219 14.56 -22.17 -11.00
N GLN A 220 15.28 -21.16 -11.50
CA GLN A 220 16.58 -21.29 -12.15
C GLN A 220 17.76 -21.20 -11.15
N GLY A 221 17.46 -20.90 -9.88
CA GLY A 221 18.47 -20.79 -8.82
C GLY A 221 19.05 -19.39 -8.63
N GLU A 222 18.52 -18.38 -9.35
CA GLU A 222 18.96 -17.00 -9.22
C GLU A 222 18.22 -16.29 -8.07
N PRO A 223 18.89 -15.42 -7.30
CA PRO A 223 18.24 -14.65 -6.24
C PRO A 223 17.21 -13.68 -6.84
N LEU A 224 16.00 -13.69 -6.30
CA LEU A 224 14.99 -12.70 -6.67
C LEU A 224 15.43 -11.31 -6.24
N SER A 225 15.30 -10.34 -7.14
CA SER A 225 15.50 -8.95 -6.77
C SER A 225 14.41 -8.48 -5.80
N TRP A 226 14.67 -7.40 -5.05
CA TRP A 226 13.61 -6.82 -4.21
C TRP A 226 12.40 -6.37 -5.03
N VAL A 227 12.61 -5.83 -6.22
CA VAL A 227 11.53 -5.40 -7.10
C VAL A 227 10.64 -6.58 -7.49
N ASP A 228 11.23 -7.74 -7.82
CA ASP A 228 10.49 -8.96 -8.14
C ASP A 228 9.67 -9.45 -6.93
N CYS A 229 10.28 -9.48 -5.73
CA CYS A 229 9.60 -9.83 -4.50
C CYS A 229 8.40 -8.90 -4.23
N ALA A 230 8.57 -7.60 -4.45
CA ALA A 230 7.52 -6.61 -4.25
C ALA A 230 6.41 -6.70 -5.31
N LEU A 231 6.75 -6.98 -6.59
CA LEU A 231 5.79 -7.26 -7.65
C LEU A 231 4.95 -8.50 -7.33
N LEU A 232 5.59 -9.58 -6.91
CA LEU A 232 4.92 -10.82 -6.49
C LEU A 232 4.00 -10.57 -5.28
N SER A 233 4.44 -9.76 -4.32
CA SER A 233 3.63 -9.37 -3.17
C SER A 233 2.37 -8.61 -3.60
N CYS A 234 2.49 -7.67 -4.54
CA CYS A 234 1.36 -6.92 -5.08
C CYS A 234 0.41 -7.82 -5.87
N TYR A 235 0.94 -8.68 -6.73
CA TYR A 235 0.13 -9.62 -7.51
C TYR A 235 -0.62 -10.60 -6.61
N SER A 236 0.05 -11.15 -5.61
CA SER A 236 -0.53 -12.06 -4.62
C SER A 236 -1.62 -11.36 -3.79
N GLY A 237 -1.35 -10.15 -3.30
CA GLY A 237 -2.33 -9.38 -2.53
C GLY A 237 -3.59 -9.04 -3.34
N THR A 238 -3.44 -8.65 -4.61
CA THR A 238 -4.58 -8.42 -5.51
C THR A 238 -5.36 -9.72 -5.77
N THR A 239 -4.67 -10.85 -5.99
CA THR A 239 -5.29 -12.16 -6.23
C THR A 239 -6.11 -12.61 -5.03
N ILE A 240 -5.53 -12.56 -3.82
CA ILE A 240 -6.22 -12.91 -2.57
C ILE A 240 -7.47 -12.05 -2.40
N THR A 241 -7.35 -10.74 -2.52
CA THR A 241 -8.48 -9.81 -2.34
C THR A 241 -9.61 -10.09 -3.33
N ARG A 242 -9.29 -10.34 -4.60
CA ARG A 242 -10.27 -10.67 -5.63
C ARG A 242 -10.95 -12.00 -5.37
N GLU A 243 -10.21 -13.03 -5.02
CA GLU A 243 -10.79 -14.34 -4.71
C GLU A 243 -11.67 -14.28 -3.45
N CYS A 244 -11.24 -13.58 -2.40
CA CYS A 244 -12.09 -13.34 -1.23
C CYS A 244 -13.40 -12.63 -1.61
N SER A 245 -13.32 -11.60 -2.43
CA SER A 245 -14.50 -10.87 -2.94
C SER A 245 -15.42 -11.77 -3.76
N ARG A 246 -14.85 -12.61 -4.64
CA ARG A 246 -15.61 -13.56 -5.46
C ARG A 246 -16.38 -14.57 -4.59
N LEU A 247 -15.71 -15.16 -3.60
CA LEU A 247 -16.32 -16.14 -2.69
C LEU A 247 -17.37 -15.49 -1.79
N ALA A 248 -17.09 -14.31 -1.25
CA ALA A 248 -18.06 -13.58 -0.42
C ALA A 248 -19.31 -13.21 -1.22
N PHE A 249 -19.15 -12.78 -2.47
CA PHE A 249 -20.28 -12.45 -3.34
C PHE A 249 -21.08 -13.68 -3.76
N ALA A 250 -20.43 -14.81 -3.99
CA ALA A 250 -21.12 -16.07 -4.31
C ALA A 250 -22.05 -16.52 -3.17
N GLU A 251 -21.68 -16.23 -1.92
CA GLU A 251 -22.51 -16.59 -0.74
C GLU A 251 -23.54 -15.51 -0.38
N LYS A 252 -23.13 -14.24 -0.35
CA LYS A 252 -23.95 -13.13 0.17
C LYS A 252 -24.63 -12.30 -0.93
N ALA A 253 -24.29 -12.52 -2.20
CA ALA A 253 -24.80 -11.75 -3.33
C ALA A 253 -24.71 -10.22 -3.07
N ARG A 254 -25.79 -9.48 -3.27
CA ARG A 254 -25.84 -8.03 -3.04
C ARG A 254 -25.74 -7.61 -1.56
N ALA A 255 -25.92 -8.53 -0.61
CA ALA A 255 -25.77 -8.25 0.82
C ALA A 255 -24.31 -8.30 1.30
N MET A 256 -23.35 -8.72 0.45
CA MET A 256 -21.93 -8.80 0.79
C MET A 256 -21.39 -7.50 1.40
N GLN A 257 -20.62 -7.63 2.47
CA GLN A 257 -19.88 -6.56 3.15
C GLN A 257 -18.38 -6.90 3.18
N THR A 258 -17.55 -5.96 3.59
CA THR A 258 -16.08 -6.16 3.65
C THR A 258 -15.70 -7.19 4.71
N SER A 259 -16.43 -7.29 5.82
CA SER A 259 -16.25 -8.35 6.79
C SER A 259 -16.35 -9.75 6.17
N ASP A 260 -17.29 -9.93 5.24
CA ASP A 260 -17.44 -11.21 4.53
C ASP A 260 -16.21 -11.58 3.67
N LEU A 261 -15.49 -10.57 3.14
CA LEU A 261 -14.21 -10.79 2.45
C LEU A 261 -13.12 -11.17 3.47
N ASN A 262 -13.03 -10.41 4.54
CA ASN A 262 -11.98 -10.55 5.54
C ASN A 262 -12.00 -11.95 6.18
N ASP A 263 -13.20 -12.49 6.45
CA ASP A 263 -13.40 -13.84 6.99
C ASP A 263 -12.84 -14.95 6.07
N ARG A 264 -12.61 -14.66 4.79
CA ARG A 264 -12.10 -15.62 3.80
C ARG A 264 -10.61 -15.51 3.55
N VAL A 265 -9.95 -14.47 4.06
CA VAL A 265 -8.53 -14.19 3.75
C VAL A 265 -7.64 -15.37 4.13
N GLY A 266 -7.82 -15.94 5.32
CA GLY A 266 -7.03 -17.10 5.76
C GLY A 266 -7.23 -18.33 4.87
N LEU A 267 -8.49 -18.64 4.55
CA LEU A 267 -8.83 -19.79 3.69
C LEU A 267 -8.26 -19.62 2.26
N VAL A 268 -8.39 -18.44 1.70
CA VAL A 268 -7.89 -18.15 0.34
C VAL A 268 -6.36 -18.19 0.32
N TYR A 269 -5.72 -17.65 1.35
CA TYR A 269 -4.26 -17.71 1.48
C TYR A 269 -3.77 -19.18 1.51
N ALA A 270 -4.33 -20.01 2.40
CA ALA A 270 -3.98 -21.41 2.48
C ALA A 270 -4.19 -22.15 1.15
N LYS A 271 -5.33 -21.92 0.48
CA LYS A 271 -5.62 -22.53 -0.83
C LYS A 271 -4.61 -22.20 -1.92
N ILE A 272 -4.01 -20.99 -1.89
CA ILE A 272 -3.08 -20.53 -2.95
C ILE A 272 -1.63 -20.92 -2.63
N PHE A 273 -1.23 -20.94 -1.36
CA PHE A 273 0.17 -21.01 -0.97
C PHE A 273 0.53 -22.25 -0.12
N GLU A 274 -0.45 -23.00 0.38
CA GLU A 274 -0.29 -24.23 1.15
C GLU A 274 -0.91 -25.45 0.42
#